data_33c4172afee7373c4aec76330ba231d0
#
_entry.id   33c4172afee7373c4aec76330ba231d0
#
_cell.length_a   1.000
_cell.length_b   1.000
_cell.length_c   1.000
_cell.angle_alpha   90.00
_cell.angle_beta   90.00
_cell.angle_gamma   90.00
#
_symmetry.space_group_name_H-M   'P 1'
#
loop_
_entity.id
_entity.type
_entity.pdbx_description
1 polymer ?
#
loop_
_entity_poly.entity_id
_entity_poly.type
_entity_poly.pdbx_seq_one_letter_code
_entity_poly.pdbx_strand_id
1 'polypeptide(L)'
;MCRHLACLGPESPLRELLVAPPYSLFRQSWAPRAQRHGTVNADGFGVGWYAPGDPVPARYRRAGPVWADPSFADLTRVVRSGAVLAAVRDATGAGADGEAAAAPFASGRWLFSHNGAVTGWPASMAPSAAALPPARLLELEARTDSAFVWALVLHRLRAGEEAGQALAGAVWEVSGAAPGSRLNLLLTDGEVITATAWGDTLWYLAEPGRRTVVASEPYDDGPHWREVPDRTLLAATRADVLLTPLEDPADEDPADGRGDDDRGPPVAVAEGDVLSQRR
;
A
#
# COMPACT_ATOMS: atom_id res chain seq x y z
N MET A 1 16.17 1.58 -0.79
CA MET A 1 14.74 1.96 -0.71
C MET A 1 14.11 1.91 -2.10
N CYS A 2 12.82 1.72 -2.22
CA CYS A 2 12.12 1.58 -3.51
C CYS A 2 11.30 2.83 -3.82
N ARG A 3 10.83 2.98 -5.07
CA ARG A 3 9.72 3.84 -5.46
C ARG A 3 8.66 2.97 -6.10
N HIS A 4 7.40 3.26 -5.86
CA HIS A 4 6.30 2.53 -6.46
C HIS A 4 5.15 3.46 -6.84
N LEU A 5 4.29 2.96 -7.72
CA LEU A 5 3.14 3.66 -8.23
C LEU A 5 2.06 2.65 -8.61
N ALA A 6 0.79 2.95 -8.30
CA ALA A 6 -0.37 2.27 -8.85
C ALA A 6 -1.32 3.27 -9.50
N CYS A 7 -2.01 2.85 -10.55
CA CYS A 7 -2.96 3.67 -11.31
C CYS A 7 -4.21 2.86 -11.64
N LEU A 8 -5.37 3.49 -11.47
CA LEU A 8 -6.66 3.07 -12.03
C LEU A 8 -7.17 4.20 -12.91
N GLY A 9 -7.43 3.94 -14.20
CA GLY A 9 -7.82 4.99 -15.12
C GLY A 9 -8.29 4.45 -16.48
N PRO A 10 -8.41 5.32 -17.48
CA PRO A 10 -8.64 4.89 -18.85
C PRO A 10 -7.45 4.11 -19.38
N GLU A 11 -7.73 3.20 -20.29
CA GLU A 11 -6.69 2.40 -20.95
C GLU A 11 -5.75 3.30 -21.76
N SER A 12 -4.47 3.30 -21.38
CA SER A 12 -3.42 4.07 -22.07
C SER A 12 -2.13 3.26 -22.17
N PRO A 13 -1.20 3.60 -23.09
CA PRO A 13 0.11 3.00 -23.11
C PRO A 13 0.81 3.17 -21.77
N LEU A 14 1.47 2.13 -21.25
CA LEU A 14 2.22 2.20 -19.99
C LEU A 14 3.25 3.33 -20.00
N ARG A 15 3.78 3.68 -21.17
CA ARG A 15 4.73 4.77 -21.36
C ARG A 15 4.20 6.11 -20.84
N GLU A 16 2.91 6.41 -21.04
CA GLU A 16 2.29 7.67 -20.62
C GLU A 16 2.28 7.84 -19.09
N LEU A 17 2.28 6.73 -18.36
CA LEU A 17 2.31 6.71 -16.90
C LEU A 17 3.74 6.59 -16.36
N LEU A 18 4.54 5.69 -16.92
CA LEU A 18 5.79 5.23 -16.30
C LEU A 18 7.04 5.93 -16.81
N VAL A 19 6.99 6.56 -18.02
CA VAL A 19 8.19 7.07 -18.71
C VAL A 19 8.04 8.53 -19.14
N ALA A 20 6.90 8.92 -19.72
CA ALA A 20 6.72 10.23 -20.33
C ALA A 20 6.64 11.42 -19.35
N PRO A 21 6.07 11.28 -18.14
CA PRO A 21 6.02 12.40 -17.20
C PRO A 21 7.42 12.86 -16.79
N PRO A 22 7.61 14.18 -16.47
CA PRO A 22 8.94 14.75 -16.19
C PRO A 22 9.62 14.13 -14.97
N TYR A 23 8.85 13.66 -13.98
CA TYR A 23 9.32 12.98 -12.78
C TYR A 23 8.76 11.56 -12.68
N SER A 24 8.63 10.91 -13.84
CA SER A 24 8.10 9.55 -13.96
C SER A 24 8.83 8.54 -13.08
N LEU A 25 8.21 7.39 -12.83
CA LEU A 25 8.85 6.30 -12.09
C LEU A 25 10.18 5.88 -12.74
N PHE A 26 10.26 5.92 -14.07
CA PHE A 26 11.50 5.73 -14.82
C PHE A 26 12.57 6.75 -14.37
N ARG A 27 12.23 8.04 -14.29
CA ARG A 27 13.14 9.09 -13.82
C ARG A 27 13.50 8.95 -12.35
N GLN A 28 12.55 8.56 -11.50
CA GLN A 28 12.76 8.34 -10.06
C GLN A 28 13.76 7.20 -9.77
N SER A 29 14.05 6.33 -10.75
CA SER A 29 15.03 5.28 -10.56
C SER A 29 16.46 5.81 -10.34
N TRP A 30 16.79 7.02 -10.83
CA TRP A 30 18.10 7.67 -10.58
C TRP A 30 18.04 9.10 -10.05
N ALA A 31 16.89 9.75 -10.09
CA ALA A 31 16.70 11.12 -9.63
C ALA A 31 15.35 11.32 -8.93
N PRO A 32 15.08 10.56 -7.86
CA PRO A 32 13.88 10.77 -7.05
C PRO A 32 13.96 12.11 -6.32
N ARG A 33 12.83 12.79 -6.16
CA ARG A 33 12.74 14.12 -5.53
C ARG A 33 12.45 14.05 -4.03
N ALA A 34 11.70 13.02 -3.60
CA ALA A 34 11.23 12.85 -2.23
C ALA A 34 11.81 11.61 -1.53
N GLN A 35 12.82 10.98 -2.10
CA GLN A 35 13.46 9.82 -1.49
C GLN A 35 14.35 10.25 -0.33
N ARG A 36 14.09 9.73 0.87
CA ARG A 36 14.83 10.07 2.08
C ARG A 36 16.03 9.16 2.36
N HIS A 37 16.01 7.93 1.84
CA HIS A 37 17.02 6.91 2.07
C HIS A 37 17.45 6.31 0.72
N GLY A 38 18.76 6.17 0.51
CA GLY A 38 19.33 5.82 -0.79
C GLY A 38 19.17 6.94 -1.82
N THR A 39 19.77 6.77 -2.99
CA THR A 39 19.80 7.79 -4.05
C THR A 39 19.45 7.25 -5.42
N VAL A 40 19.68 5.95 -5.64
CA VAL A 40 19.52 5.30 -6.95
C VAL A 40 18.82 3.95 -6.76
N ASN A 41 17.77 3.71 -7.52
CA ASN A 41 16.99 2.47 -7.49
C ASN A 41 17.38 1.59 -8.68
N ALA A 42 18.56 0.95 -8.57
CA ALA A 42 19.22 0.24 -9.67
C ALA A 42 19.17 -1.30 -9.56
N ASP A 43 18.60 -1.85 -8.47
CA ASP A 43 18.71 -3.27 -8.13
C ASP A 43 17.48 -4.10 -8.53
N GLY A 44 16.67 -3.56 -9.41
CA GLY A 44 15.52 -4.21 -9.97
C GLY A 44 14.36 -3.25 -10.25
N PHE A 45 13.48 -3.68 -11.12
CA PHE A 45 12.23 -3.00 -11.43
C PHE A 45 11.18 -3.99 -11.89
N GLY A 46 9.93 -3.55 -11.88
CA GLY A 46 8.87 -4.31 -12.47
C GLY A 46 7.61 -3.49 -12.70
N VAL A 47 6.79 -3.99 -13.59
CA VAL A 47 5.45 -3.50 -13.88
C VAL A 47 4.49 -4.68 -13.95
N GLY A 48 3.34 -4.54 -13.30
CA GLY A 48 2.19 -5.43 -13.40
C GLY A 48 1.01 -4.65 -13.96
N TRP A 49 0.19 -5.31 -14.77
CA TRP A 49 -0.98 -4.72 -15.39
C TRP A 49 -2.09 -5.73 -15.56
N TYR A 50 -3.33 -5.26 -15.65
CA TYR A 50 -4.51 -6.07 -15.91
C TYR A 50 -4.96 -5.88 -17.36
N ALA A 51 -5.23 -6.98 -18.04
CA ALA A 51 -5.84 -6.97 -19.35
C ALA A 51 -7.38 -6.98 -19.23
N PRO A 52 -8.11 -6.39 -20.19
CA PRO A 52 -9.56 -6.44 -20.18
C PRO A 52 -10.09 -7.88 -20.14
N GLY A 53 -10.96 -8.18 -19.17
CA GLY A 53 -11.59 -9.48 -19.02
C GLY A 53 -10.72 -10.56 -18.37
N ASP A 54 -9.48 -10.25 -18.00
CA ASP A 54 -8.59 -11.16 -17.27
C ASP A 54 -8.33 -10.62 -15.85
N PRO A 55 -8.83 -11.29 -14.79
CA PRO A 55 -8.60 -10.87 -13.42
C PRO A 55 -7.18 -11.19 -12.93
N VAL A 56 -6.41 -12.00 -13.66
CA VAL A 56 -5.03 -12.35 -13.30
C VAL A 56 -4.07 -11.37 -13.97
N PRO A 57 -3.30 -10.58 -13.19
CA PRO A 57 -2.40 -9.59 -13.77
C PRO A 57 -1.20 -10.25 -14.45
N ALA A 58 -0.79 -9.66 -15.57
CA ALA A 58 0.50 -9.92 -16.18
C ALA A 58 1.61 -9.12 -15.48
N ARG A 59 2.85 -9.62 -15.51
CA ARG A 59 4.02 -8.95 -14.92
C ARG A 59 5.20 -8.99 -15.86
N TYR A 60 5.98 -7.92 -15.84
CA TYR A 60 7.32 -7.85 -16.39
C TYR A 60 8.26 -7.35 -15.30
N ARG A 61 9.28 -8.15 -14.95
CA ARG A 61 10.26 -7.83 -13.90
C ARG A 61 11.65 -8.11 -14.42
N ARG A 62 12.64 -7.36 -13.92
CA ARG A 62 14.06 -7.56 -14.18
C ARG A 62 14.90 -7.25 -12.94
N ALA A 63 15.99 -7.98 -12.79
CA ALA A 63 17.10 -7.55 -11.96
C ALA A 63 17.88 -6.44 -12.68
N GLY A 64 18.40 -5.48 -11.91
CA GLY A 64 19.16 -4.36 -12.46
C GLY A 64 18.30 -3.14 -12.84
N PRO A 65 18.95 -2.09 -13.33
CA PRO A 65 18.31 -0.80 -13.50
C PRO A 65 17.39 -0.75 -14.73
N VAL A 66 16.23 -0.08 -14.56
CA VAL A 66 15.22 0.03 -15.62
C VAL A 66 15.75 0.72 -16.90
N TRP A 67 16.71 1.65 -16.77
CA TRP A 67 17.32 2.36 -17.91
C TRP A 67 18.29 1.50 -18.73
N ALA A 68 18.70 0.34 -18.21
CA ALA A 68 19.56 -0.60 -18.91
C ALA A 68 18.80 -1.70 -19.67
N ASP A 69 17.47 -1.69 -19.59
CA ASP A 69 16.63 -2.66 -20.29
C ASP A 69 16.04 -2.07 -21.58
N PRO A 70 16.58 -2.44 -22.76
CA PRO A 70 16.07 -1.92 -24.03
C PRO A 70 14.65 -2.40 -24.34
N SER A 71 14.25 -3.58 -23.84
CA SER A 71 12.91 -4.14 -24.07
C SER A 71 11.82 -3.36 -23.34
N PHE A 72 12.16 -2.66 -22.26
CA PHE A 72 11.19 -1.89 -21.47
C PHE A 72 10.59 -0.74 -22.28
N ALA A 73 11.38 -0.10 -23.15
CA ALA A 73 10.90 0.97 -24.02
C ALA A 73 9.80 0.49 -24.97
N ASP A 74 9.99 -0.68 -25.60
CA ASP A 74 9.00 -1.27 -26.52
C ASP A 74 7.78 -1.79 -25.76
N LEU A 75 8.00 -2.48 -24.63
CA LEU A 75 6.92 -2.96 -23.77
C LEU A 75 5.99 -1.81 -23.37
N THR A 76 6.55 -0.73 -22.82
CA THR A 76 5.75 0.40 -22.34
C THR A 76 5.05 1.17 -23.45
N ARG A 77 5.59 1.15 -24.67
CA ARG A 77 4.97 1.75 -25.86
C ARG A 77 3.76 0.96 -26.37
N VAL A 78 3.83 -0.38 -26.30
CA VAL A 78 2.84 -1.27 -26.92
C VAL A 78 1.77 -1.73 -25.93
N VAL A 79 2.17 -2.09 -24.69
CA VAL A 79 1.23 -2.54 -23.67
C VAL A 79 0.36 -1.40 -23.20
N ARG A 80 -0.96 -1.64 -23.20
CA ARG A 80 -1.99 -0.70 -22.75
C ARG A 80 -2.74 -1.31 -21.59
N SER A 81 -3.04 -0.50 -20.57
CA SER A 81 -3.88 -0.93 -19.45
C SER A 81 -4.49 0.27 -18.74
N GLY A 82 -5.63 0.05 -18.10
CA GLY A 82 -6.28 1.00 -17.21
C GLY A 82 -6.01 0.69 -15.73
N ALA A 83 -5.31 -0.40 -15.42
CA ALA A 83 -4.96 -0.77 -14.03
C ALA A 83 -3.53 -1.31 -13.99
N VAL A 84 -2.66 -0.61 -13.27
CA VAL A 84 -1.20 -0.82 -13.29
C VAL A 84 -0.63 -0.68 -11.88
N LEU A 85 0.35 -1.51 -11.52
CA LEU A 85 1.25 -1.31 -10.40
C LEU A 85 2.69 -1.49 -10.87
N ALA A 86 3.57 -0.52 -10.57
CA ALA A 86 4.97 -0.56 -10.96
C ALA A 86 5.88 -0.14 -9.82
N ALA A 87 7.11 -0.66 -9.82
CA ALA A 87 8.12 -0.34 -8.82
C ALA A 87 9.53 -0.34 -9.40
N VAL A 88 10.39 0.49 -8.82
CA VAL A 88 11.85 0.45 -8.99
C VAL A 88 12.49 0.23 -7.62
N ARG A 89 13.60 -0.50 -7.58
CA ARG A 89 14.15 -1.05 -6.35
C ARG A 89 15.60 -0.61 -6.11
N ASP A 90 15.89 -0.30 -4.85
CA ASP A 90 17.21 -0.17 -4.27
C ASP A 90 17.32 -1.23 -3.14
N ALA A 91 18.21 -2.19 -3.29
CA ALA A 91 18.39 -3.31 -2.38
C ALA A 91 19.02 -2.87 -1.06
N THR A 92 18.45 -3.27 0.05
CA THR A 92 18.92 -2.90 1.39
C THR A 92 19.76 -3.98 2.09
N GLY A 93 20.00 -5.12 1.45
CA GLY A 93 20.75 -6.23 2.08
C GLY A 93 21.29 -7.28 1.13
N ALA A 94 22.28 -8.03 1.58
CA ALA A 94 22.83 -9.18 0.87
C ALA A 94 21.77 -10.29 0.72
N GLY A 95 21.73 -10.95 -0.45
CA GLY A 95 20.78 -12.02 -0.75
C GLY A 95 19.44 -11.55 -1.31
N ALA A 96 19.29 -10.26 -1.54
CA ALA A 96 18.14 -9.65 -2.21
C ALA A 96 18.32 -9.58 -3.74
N ASP A 97 19.12 -10.48 -4.31
CA ASP A 97 19.48 -10.47 -5.71
C ASP A 97 18.44 -11.20 -6.58
N GLY A 98 18.36 -10.76 -7.83
CA GLY A 98 17.57 -11.41 -8.85
C GLY A 98 16.19 -10.80 -9.08
N GLU A 99 15.58 -11.26 -10.17
CA GLU A 99 14.27 -10.78 -10.66
C GLU A 99 13.13 -11.05 -9.67
N ALA A 100 13.22 -12.18 -8.97
CA ALA A 100 12.20 -12.58 -7.99
C ALA A 100 12.06 -11.59 -6.81
N ALA A 101 13.11 -10.81 -6.51
CA ALA A 101 13.09 -9.80 -5.47
C ALA A 101 12.48 -8.45 -5.93
N ALA A 102 12.28 -8.27 -7.23
CA ALA A 102 11.68 -7.05 -7.78
C ALA A 102 10.14 -7.10 -7.67
N ALA A 103 9.54 -6.05 -7.09
CA ALA A 103 8.09 -5.88 -7.11
C ALA A 103 7.61 -5.51 -8.54
N PRO A 104 6.32 -5.77 -8.87
CA PRO A 104 5.29 -6.26 -7.98
C PRO A 104 5.34 -7.76 -7.75
N PHE A 105 5.09 -8.17 -6.50
CA PHE A 105 4.72 -9.54 -6.17
C PHE A 105 3.30 -9.80 -6.60
N ALA A 106 2.93 -11.06 -6.87
CA ALA A 106 1.57 -11.39 -7.29
C ALA A 106 1.08 -12.72 -6.72
N SER A 107 -0.24 -12.80 -6.48
CA SER A 107 -0.94 -14.04 -6.19
C SER A 107 -2.42 -13.91 -6.58
N GLY A 108 -2.89 -14.82 -7.44
CA GLY A 108 -4.24 -14.71 -8.00
C GLY A 108 -4.45 -13.35 -8.67
N ARG A 109 -5.46 -12.60 -8.20
CA ARG A 109 -5.80 -11.27 -8.72
C ARG A 109 -4.94 -10.13 -8.16
N TRP A 110 -4.11 -10.37 -7.18
CA TRP A 110 -3.41 -9.33 -6.43
C TRP A 110 -2.04 -8.99 -7.01
N LEU A 111 -1.73 -7.69 -7.06
CA LEU A 111 -0.39 -7.15 -7.21
C LEU A 111 0.00 -6.41 -5.93
N PHE A 112 1.24 -6.59 -5.47
CA PHE A 112 1.74 -5.99 -4.24
C PHE A 112 3.14 -5.40 -4.41
N SER A 113 3.40 -4.29 -3.72
CA SER A 113 4.71 -3.66 -3.60
C SER A 113 4.91 -3.11 -2.19
N HIS A 114 6.14 -3.20 -1.68
CA HIS A 114 6.59 -2.58 -0.44
C HIS A 114 7.71 -1.59 -0.75
N ASN A 115 7.50 -0.32 -0.39
CA ASN A 115 8.53 0.71 -0.33
C ASN A 115 8.85 0.98 1.13
N GLY A 116 10.01 0.53 1.58
CA GLY A 116 10.40 0.62 2.97
C GLY A 116 11.54 -0.32 3.33
N ALA A 117 11.63 -0.65 4.60
CA ALA A 117 12.54 -1.66 5.14
C ALA A 117 12.07 -2.11 6.52
N VAL A 118 12.18 -3.39 6.82
CA VAL A 118 11.91 -3.95 8.15
C VAL A 118 13.18 -3.89 9.00
N THR A 119 13.09 -3.16 10.12
CA THR A 119 14.22 -2.99 11.04
C THR A 119 14.62 -4.35 11.64
N GLY A 120 15.92 -4.65 11.63
CA GLY A 120 16.44 -5.91 12.20
C GLY A 120 16.11 -7.17 11.40
N TRP A 121 15.63 -7.04 10.15
CA TRP A 121 15.39 -8.17 9.25
C TRP A 121 16.66 -9.04 9.10
N PRO A 122 16.57 -10.38 9.06
CA PRO A 122 15.35 -11.19 9.25
C PRO A 122 15.04 -11.52 10.72
N ALA A 123 15.95 -11.24 11.65
CA ALA A 123 15.86 -11.72 13.04
C ALA A 123 14.62 -11.19 13.78
N SER A 124 14.25 -9.92 13.54
CA SER A 124 13.07 -9.29 14.13
C SER A 124 11.75 -9.99 13.78
N MET A 125 11.71 -10.64 12.61
CA MET A 125 10.51 -11.31 12.10
C MET A 125 10.43 -12.82 12.46
N ALA A 126 11.36 -13.35 13.25
CA ALA A 126 11.35 -14.77 13.61
C ALA A 126 10.05 -15.23 14.33
N PRO A 127 9.45 -14.46 15.26
CA PRO A 127 8.18 -14.82 15.88
C PRO A 127 7.03 -14.88 14.85
N SER A 128 6.90 -13.87 13.98
CA SER A 128 5.87 -13.84 12.94
C SER A 128 6.06 -14.97 11.92
N ALA A 129 7.32 -15.29 11.58
CA ALA A 129 7.61 -16.42 10.71
C ALA A 129 7.20 -17.76 11.34
N ALA A 130 7.40 -17.92 12.64
CA ALA A 130 6.99 -19.14 13.38
C ALA A 130 5.46 -19.28 13.45
N ALA A 131 4.72 -18.17 13.41
CA ALA A 131 3.26 -18.16 13.42
C ALA A 131 2.64 -18.46 12.04
N LEU A 132 3.37 -18.22 10.95
CA LEU A 132 2.89 -18.56 9.61
C LEU A 132 2.95 -20.06 9.36
N PRO A 133 1.96 -20.63 8.63
CA PRO A 133 2.06 -22.00 8.16
C PRO A 133 3.34 -22.21 7.33
N PRO A 134 4.11 -23.30 7.56
CA PRO A 134 5.39 -23.53 6.86
C PRO A 134 5.28 -23.46 5.33
N ALA A 135 4.15 -23.91 4.75
CA ALA A 135 3.89 -23.81 3.33
C ALA A 135 3.98 -22.37 2.81
N ARG A 136 3.59 -21.37 3.61
CA ARG A 136 3.66 -19.95 3.22
C ARG A 136 5.09 -19.44 3.13
N LEU A 137 5.95 -19.93 4.01
CA LEU A 137 7.38 -19.59 3.95
C LEU A 137 8.08 -20.25 2.75
N LEU A 138 7.62 -21.43 2.34
CA LEU A 138 8.14 -22.12 1.14
C LEU A 138 7.66 -21.47 -0.17
N GLU A 139 6.57 -20.69 -0.14
CA GLU A 139 6.04 -19.96 -1.30
C GLU A 139 6.74 -18.60 -1.51
N LEU A 140 7.65 -18.16 -0.63
CA LEU A 140 8.34 -16.88 -0.79
C LEU A 140 9.11 -16.82 -2.10
N GLU A 141 8.82 -15.81 -2.94
CA GLU A 141 9.50 -15.62 -4.22
C GLU A 141 10.98 -15.21 -4.02
N ALA A 142 11.29 -14.52 -2.91
CA ALA A 142 12.65 -14.06 -2.59
C ALA A 142 12.87 -14.01 -1.07
N ARG A 143 14.15 -14.01 -0.65
CA ARG A 143 14.55 -13.88 0.77
C ARG A 143 14.72 -12.40 1.15
N THR A 144 13.65 -11.63 0.99
CA THR A 144 13.61 -10.20 1.33
C THR A 144 12.51 -9.92 2.35
N ASP A 145 12.67 -8.82 3.08
CA ASP A 145 11.64 -8.28 3.95
C ASP A 145 10.34 -8.03 3.19
N SER A 146 10.41 -7.47 1.99
CA SER A 146 9.24 -7.18 1.14
C SER A 146 8.48 -8.45 0.75
N ALA A 147 9.18 -9.53 0.42
CA ALA A 147 8.53 -10.81 0.12
C ALA A 147 7.89 -11.43 1.38
N PHE A 148 8.50 -11.25 2.55
CA PHE A 148 7.93 -11.70 3.81
C PHE A 148 6.70 -10.88 4.21
N VAL A 149 6.75 -9.55 4.11
CA VAL A 149 5.58 -8.68 4.33
C VAL A 149 4.44 -9.07 3.38
N TRP A 150 4.76 -9.37 2.11
CA TRP A 150 3.77 -9.91 1.18
C TRP A 150 3.14 -11.22 1.66
N ALA A 151 3.94 -12.14 2.20
CA ALA A 151 3.42 -13.41 2.74
C ALA A 151 2.47 -13.18 3.92
N LEU A 152 2.75 -12.22 4.81
CA LEU A 152 1.84 -11.83 5.89
C LEU A 152 0.51 -11.27 5.35
N VAL A 153 0.56 -10.33 4.43
CA VAL A 153 -0.63 -9.75 3.79
C VAL A 153 -1.44 -10.83 3.08
N LEU A 154 -0.76 -11.69 2.29
CA LEU A 154 -1.42 -12.76 1.55
C LEU A 154 -2.05 -13.82 2.46
N HIS A 155 -1.43 -14.10 3.60
CA HIS A 155 -2.02 -15.00 4.60
C HIS A 155 -3.36 -14.46 5.12
N ARG A 156 -3.44 -13.17 5.43
CA ARG A 156 -4.64 -12.47 5.89
C ARG A 156 -5.73 -12.42 4.81
N LEU A 157 -5.36 -12.08 3.57
CA LEU A 157 -6.29 -12.09 2.43
C LEU A 157 -6.89 -13.48 2.20
N ARG A 158 -6.08 -14.55 2.32
CA ARG A 158 -6.54 -15.93 2.19
C ARG A 158 -7.40 -16.41 3.37
N ALA A 159 -7.28 -15.75 4.52
CA ALA A 159 -8.16 -15.93 5.67
C ALA A 159 -9.52 -15.20 5.52
N GLY A 160 -9.69 -14.41 4.45
CA GLY A 160 -10.93 -13.69 4.13
C GLY A 160 -10.97 -12.26 4.68
N GLU A 161 -9.85 -11.73 5.17
CA GLU A 161 -9.79 -10.32 5.54
C GLU A 161 -9.88 -9.42 4.31
N GLU A 162 -10.58 -8.28 4.44
CA GLU A 162 -10.60 -7.24 3.42
C GLU A 162 -9.21 -6.63 3.22
N ALA A 163 -8.93 -6.11 2.02
CA ALA A 163 -7.60 -5.60 1.65
C ALA A 163 -7.05 -4.56 2.63
N GLY A 164 -7.89 -3.64 3.10
CA GLY A 164 -7.52 -2.64 4.10
C GLY A 164 -7.12 -3.25 5.44
N GLN A 165 -7.90 -4.22 5.93
CA GLN A 165 -7.64 -4.94 7.18
C GLN A 165 -6.35 -5.76 7.07
N ALA A 166 -6.14 -6.45 5.95
CA ALA A 166 -4.95 -7.25 5.71
C ALA A 166 -3.67 -6.40 5.70
N LEU A 167 -3.69 -5.21 5.07
CA LEU A 167 -2.57 -4.27 5.09
C LEU A 167 -2.34 -3.69 6.49
N ALA A 168 -3.38 -3.19 7.13
CA ALA A 168 -3.31 -2.63 8.49
C ALA A 168 -2.75 -3.66 9.49
N GLY A 169 -3.30 -4.87 9.48
CA GLY A 169 -2.85 -5.95 10.34
C GLY A 169 -1.37 -6.34 10.11
N ALA A 170 -0.91 -6.35 8.86
CA ALA A 170 0.50 -6.59 8.55
C ALA A 170 1.40 -5.43 9.03
N VAL A 171 0.95 -4.18 8.90
CA VAL A 171 1.68 -3.01 9.41
C VAL A 171 1.82 -3.08 10.93
N TRP A 172 0.74 -3.31 11.66
CA TRP A 172 0.79 -3.42 13.14
C TRP A 172 1.67 -4.57 13.61
N GLU A 173 1.55 -5.74 12.98
CA GLU A 173 2.38 -6.90 13.32
C GLU A 173 3.87 -6.61 13.12
N VAL A 174 4.24 -6.03 11.98
CA VAL A 174 5.64 -5.73 11.66
C VAL A 174 6.16 -4.55 12.49
N SER A 175 5.39 -3.47 12.66
CA SER A 175 5.83 -2.31 13.44
C SER A 175 5.97 -2.63 14.92
N GLY A 176 5.11 -3.47 15.47
CA GLY A 176 5.21 -3.95 16.85
C GLY A 176 6.42 -4.84 17.08
N ALA A 177 6.73 -5.76 16.17
CA ALA A 177 7.89 -6.65 16.29
C ALA A 177 9.22 -5.99 15.89
N ALA A 178 9.18 -4.97 15.03
CA ALA A 178 10.35 -4.25 14.51
C ALA A 178 10.11 -2.73 14.48
N PRO A 179 10.12 -2.06 15.63
CA PRO A 179 9.92 -0.62 15.71
C PRO A 179 10.88 0.16 14.80
N GLY A 180 10.38 1.24 14.19
CA GLY A 180 11.14 2.03 13.22
C GLY A 180 11.17 1.45 11.80
N SER A 181 10.46 0.37 11.55
CA SER A 181 10.22 -0.13 10.20
C SER A 181 9.43 0.89 9.37
N ARG A 182 9.73 0.95 8.08
CA ARG A 182 8.99 1.76 7.10
C ARG A 182 8.19 0.81 6.23
N LEU A 183 6.88 1.04 6.16
CA LEU A 183 5.91 0.08 5.61
C LEU A 183 4.90 0.78 4.70
N ASN A 184 5.42 1.51 3.68
CA ASN A 184 4.56 1.99 2.61
C ASN A 184 4.22 0.80 1.71
N LEU A 185 3.07 0.21 1.95
CA LEU A 185 2.55 -0.93 1.22
C LEU A 185 1.61 -0.45 0.13
N LEU A 186 1.62 -1.13 -1.01
CA LEU A 186 0.75 -0.83 -2.14
C LEU A 186 0.20 -2.13 -2.71
N LEU A 187 -1.11 -2.27 -2.69
CA LEU A 187 -1.87 -3.46 -3.11
C LEU A 187 -2.94 -3.04 -4.10
N THR A 188 -3.17 -3.86 -5.14
CA THR A 188 -4.32 -3.67 -6.03
C THR A 188 -4.79 -5.01 -6.58
N ASP A 189 -6.08 -5.06 -6.92
CA ASP A 189 -6.71 -6.17 -7.64
C ASP A 189 -7.20 -5.75 -9.03
N GLY A 190 -6.80 -4.53 -9.47
CA GLY A 190 -7.22 -3.95 -10.75
C GLY A 190 -8.48 -3.09 -10.66
N GLU A 191 -9.21 -3.12 -9.57
CA GLU A 191 -10.43 -2.34 -9.31
C GLU A 191 -10.25 -1.35 -8.17
N VAL A 192 -9.50 -1.73 -7.14
CA VAL A 192 -9.20 -0.93 -5.96
C VAL A 192 -7.69 -0.86 -5.75
N ILE A 193 -7.19 0.31 -5.37
CA ILE A 193 -5.85 0.49 -4.81
C ILE A 193 -5.99 0.63 -3.30
N THR A 194 -5.29 -0.20 -2.55
CA THR A 194 -5.17 -0.08 -1.10
C THR A 194 -3.70 0.16 -0.76
N ALA A 195 -3.43 1.17 0.06
CA ALA A 195 -2.05 1.54 0.39
C ALA A 195 -1.91 2.01 1.84
N THR A 196 -0.71 1.89 2.39
CA THR A 196 -0.36 2.47 3.69
C THR A 196 0.75 3.50 3.52
N ALA A 197 0.60 4.66 4.17
CA ALA A 197 1.69 5.58 4.41
C ALA A 197 2.22 5.32 5.83
N TRP A 198 3.45 4.80 5.93
CA TRP A 198 4.07 4.46 7.22
C TRP A 198 5.59 4.65 7.15
N GLY A 199 6.02 5.84 7.55
CA GLY A 199 7.43 6.21 7.67
C GLY A 199 8.09 6.77 6.42
N ASP A 200 7.47 6.66 5.24
CA ASP A 200 7.93 7.25 3.97
C ASP A 200 6.82 8.05 3.29
N THR A 201 7.18 8.89 2.31
CA THR A 201 6.19 9.68 1.56
C THR A 201 5.28 8.81 0.71
N LEU A 202 4.00 9.15 0.70
CA LEU A 202 2.99 8.62 -0.20
C LEU A 202 2.10 9.77 -0.68
N TRP A 203 1.79 9.77 -1.96
CA TRP A 203 0.98 10.80 -2.61
C TRP A 203 -0.13 10.16 -3.41
N TYR A 204 -1.23 10.88 -3.57
CA TYR A 204 -2.27 10.48 -4.51
C TYR A 204 -2.71 11.65 -5.39
N LEU A 205 -3.17 11.30 -6.59
CA LEU A 205 -3.85 12.17 -7.53
C LEU A 205 -5.20 11.53 -7.83
N ALA A 206 -6.28 12.27 -7.62
CA ALA A 206 -7.64 11.82 -7.94
C ALA A 206 -8.28 12.79 -8.94
N GLU A 207 -8.70 12.25 -10.08
CA GLU A 207 -9.59 12.88 -11.05
C GLU A 207 -10.89 12.07 -11.06
N PRO A 208 -11.91 12.42 -10.25
CA PRO A 208 -13.08 11.59 -10.00
C PRO A 208 -13.75 11.10 -11.28
N GLY A 209 -14.05 9.81 -11.34
CA GLY A 209 -14.63 9.16 -12.51
C GLY A 209 -13.69 8.97 -13.71
N ARG A 210 -12.47 9.47 -13.64
CA ARG A 210 -11.46 9.37 -14.70
C ARG A 210 -10.24 8.56 -14.29
N ARG A 211 -9.52 9.02 -13.28
CA ARG A 211 -8.23 8.40 -12.91
C ARG A 211 -7.89 8.63 -11.44
N THR A 212 -7.34 7.61 -10.82
CA THR A 212 -6.67 7.70 -9.52
C THR A 212 -5.28 7.11 -9.63
N VAL A 213 -4.30 7.83 -9.08
CA VAL A 213 -2.90 7.38 -9.00
C VAL A 213 -2.47 7.48 -7.55
N VAL A 214 -1.78 6.46 -7.05
CA VAL A 214 -1.11 6.44 -5.75
C VAL A 214 0.36 6.18 -6.01
N ALA A 215 1.25 7.03 -5.49
CA ALA A 215 2.68 6.98 -5.81
C ALA A 215 3.55 7.41 -4.63
N SER A 216 4.78 6.94 -4.59
CA SER A 216 5.77 7.36 -3.59
C SER A 216 6.07 8.87 -3.65
N GLU A 217 5.96 9.47 -4.83
CA GLU A 217 6.07 10.92 -5.07
C GLU A 217 5.34 11.31 -6.36
N PRO A 218 4.94 12.59 -6.53
CA PRO A 218 4.34 13.10 -7.77
C PRO A 218 5.22 12.86 -8.99
N TYR A 219 4.64 12.42 -10.09
CA TYR A 219 5.38 12.25 -11.35
C TYR A 219 5.38 13.51 -12.23
N ASP A 220 4.65 14.55 -11.84
CA ASP A 220 4.62 15.87 -12.47
C ASP A 220 4.35 16.96 -11.43
N ASP A 221 4.35 18.24 -11.86
CA ASP A 221 4.03 19.40 -11.00
C ASP A 221 2.52 19.78 -11.07
N GLY A 222 1.65 18.83 -11.42
CA GLY A 222 0.20 19.04 -11.46
C GLY A 222 -0.36 19.47 -10.10
N PRO A 223 -1.35 20.41 -10.06
CA PRO A 223 -1.85 20.97 -8.80
C PRO A 223 -2.76 20.02 -8.00
N HIS A 224 -3.08 18.85 -8.55
CA HIS A 224 -4.05 17.91 -7.96
C HIS A 224 -3.41 16.84 -7.09
N TRP A 225 -2.08 16.81 -6.99
CA TRP A 225 -1.39 15.92 -6.08
C TRP A 225 -1.63 16.29 -4.63
N ARG A 226 -1.91 15.29 -3.80
CA ARG A 226 -2.10 15.43 -2.36
C ARG A 226 -1.21 14.41 -1.64
N GLU A 227 -0.53 14.87 -0.60
CA GLU A 227 0.24 13.99 0.28
C GLU A 227 -0.71 13.22 1.19
N VAL A 228 -0.45 11.92 1.37
CA VAL A 228 -1.14 11.09 2.36
C VAL A 228 -0.44 11.30 3.70
N PRO A 229 -1.17 11.67 4.76
CA PRO A 229 -0.58 11.79 6.09
C PRO A 229 0.13 10.48 6.51
N ASP A 230 1.20 10.59 7.28
CA ASP A 230 1.83 9.40 7.86
C ASP A 230 0.85 8.63 8.75
N ARG A 231 1.05 7.32 8.91
CA ARG A 231 0.16 6.41 9.64
C ARG A 231 -1.28 6.44 9.11
N THR A 232 -1.41 6.36 7.81
CA THR A 232 -2.72 6.39 7.14
C THR A 232 -2.88 5.22 6.17
N LEU A 233 -4.05 4.59 6.23
CA LEU A 233 -4.55 3.66 5.21
C LEU A 233 -5.30 4.47 4.15
N LEU A 234 -4.99 4.22 2.89
CA LEU A 234 -5.67 4.76 1.73
C LEU A 234 -6.39 3.62 1.01
N ALA A 235 -7.67 3.81 0.71
CA ALA A 235 -8.42 2.98 -0.23
C ALA A 235 -8.93 3.86 -1.36
N ALA A 236 -8.65 3.48 -2.61
CA ALA A 236 -9.00 4.29 -3.77
C ALA A 236 -9.58 3.45 -4.89
N THR A 237 -10.63 3.98 -5.52
CA THR A 237 -11.20 3.50 -6.77
C THR A 237 -11.00 4.56 -7.86
N ARG A 238 -11.55 4.36 -9.04
CA ARG A 238 -11.59 5.43 -10.08
C ARG A 238 -12.46 6.62 -9.69
N ALA A 239 -13.41 6.42 -8.76
CA ALA A 239 -14.39 7.44 -8.37
C ALA A 239 -13.95 8.21 -7.11
N ASP A 240 -13.44 7.50 -6.11
CA ASP A 240 -13.27 8.02 -4.76
C ASP A 240 -11.94 7.61 -4.14
N VAL A 241 -11.49 8.41 -3.18
CA VAL A 241 -10.34 8.13 -2.30
C VAL A 241 -10.79 8.30 -0.85
N LEU A 242 -10.60 7.27 -0.05
CA LEU A 242 -10.83 7.27 1.39
C LEU A 242 -9.49 7.18 2.12
N LEU A 243 -9.30 8.04 3.11
CA LEU A 243 -8.17 8.03 4.03
C LEU A 243 -8.66 7.69 5.42
N THR A 244 -8.03 6.70 6.07
CA THR A 244 -8.34 6.27 7.43
C THR A 244 -7.06 6.26 8.26
N PRO A 245 -6.98 6.97 9.40
CA PRO A 245 -5.83 6.87 10.29
C PRO A 245 -5.58 5.42 10.72
N LEU A 246 -4.30 5.02 10.74
CA LEU A 246 -3.84 3.75 11.30
C LEU A 246 -3.37 4.02 12.73
N GLU A 247 -4.33 4.06 13.66
CA GLU A 247 -4.05 4.12 15.09
C GLU A 247 -3.53 2.76 15.54
N ASP A 248 -2.50 2.74 16.37
CA ASP A 248 -2.01 1.49 16.94
C ASP A 248 -3.08 0.99 17.93
N PRO A 249 -3.55 -0.26 17.84
CA PRO A 249 -4.47 -0.82 18.84
C PRO A 249 -3.96 -0.75 20.27
N ALA A 250 -2.64 -0.57 20.47
CA ALA A 250 -2.02 -0.36 21.77
C ALA A 250 -2.09 1.09 22.27
N ASP A 251 -2.43 2.05 21.41
CA ASP A 251 -2.61 3.48 21.78
C ASP A 251 -4.05 3.80 22.23
N GLU A 252 -5.00 2.86 22.16
CA GLU A 252 -6.29 2.99 22.83
C GLU A 252 -6.06 2.95 24.34
N ASP A 253 -6.02 4.14 24.96
CA ASP A 253 -5.90 4.33 26.41
C ASP A 253 -7.07 3.61 27.10
N PRO A 254 -6.85 2.61 27.97
CA PRO A 254 -7.92 1.91 28.69
C PRO A 254 -8.63 2.81 29.73
N ALA A 255 -8.45 4.13 29.68
CA ALA A 255 -8.86 5.08 30.71
C ALA A 255 -10.21 5.76 30.50
N ASP A 256 -11.02 5.44 29.51
CA ASP A 256 -12.39 5.99 29.39
C ASP A 256 -13.49 5.05 29.96
N GLY A 257 -13.07 4.11 30.78
CA GLY A 257 -13.95 3.24 31.58
C GLY A 257 -14.23 3.77 32.97
N ARG A 258 -14.17 5.08 33.24
CA ARG A 258 -14.71 5.64 34.48
C ARG A 258 -16.21 5.82 34.32
N GLY A 259 -16.91 4.77 34.72
CA GLY A 259 -18.33 4.79 34.95
C GLY A 259 -18.72 5.97 35.81
N ASP A 260 -19.52 6.83 35.23
CA ASP A 260 -20.33 7.82 35.95
C ASP A 260 -21.49 7.06 36.65
N ASP A 261 -21.15 6.41 37.77
CA ASP A 261 -22.09 5.68 38.64
C ASP A 261 -22.49 6.58 39.79
N ASP A 262 -22.93 7.81 39.47
CA ASP A 262 -23.58 8.74 40.43
C ASP A 262 -24.88 9.29 39.82
N ARG A 263 -25.81 8.39 39.49
CA ARG A 263 -27.20 8.74 39.32
C ARG A 263 -27.96 8.28 40.52
N GLY A 264 -28.13 9.25 41.49
CA GLY A 264 -29.04 9.12 42.62
C GLY A 264 -30.45 8.72 42.17
N PRO A 265 -31.27 8.15 43.11
CA PRO A 265 -32.57 7.55 42.77
C PRO A 265 -33.55 8.58 42.18
N PRO A 266 -34.44 8.17 41.27
CA PRO A 266 -35.38 9.07 40.61
C PRO A 266 -36.36 9.64 41.62
N VAL A 267 -36.45 10.97 41.68
CA VAL A 267 -37.49 11.70 42.45
C VAL A 267 -38.79 11.50 41.70
N ALA A 268 -39.77 10.87 42.37
CA ALA A 268 -41.14 10.76 41.93
C ALA A 268 -41.80 12.15 41.91
N VAL A 269 -42.22 12.60 40.75
CA VAL A 269 -43.09 13.77 40.60
C VAL A 269 -44.52 13.27 40.48
N ALA A 270 -45.35 13.70 41.45
CA ALA A 270 -46.76 13.36 41.55
C ALA A 270 -47.55 13.91 40.37
N GLU A 271 -48.48 13.09 39.87
CA GLU A 271 -49.55 13.47 38.95
C GLU A 271 -50.45 14.55 39.60
N GLY A 272 -50.56 15.67 38.96
CA GLY A 272 -51.51 16.74 39.24
C GLY A 272 -52.52 16.85 38.11
N ASP A 273 -53.70 16.35 38.41
CA ASP A 273 -54.96 16.44 37.68
C ASP A 273 -55.37 17.89 37.48
N VAL A 274 -55.66 18.39 36.30
CA VAL A 274 -56.55 19.54 36.07
C VAL A 274 -57.39 19.36 34.79
N LEU A 275 -58.61 19.17 35.05
CA LEU A 275 -59.74 19.18 34.14
C LEU A 275 -60.02 20.55 33.47
N SER A 276 -60.50 20.45 32.22
CA SER A 276 -61.64 21.24 31.66
C SER A 276 -61.45 22.75 31.42
N GLN A 277 -61.69 23.19 30.24
CA GLN A 277 -62.83 23.92 29.68
C GLN A 277 -62.51 24.50 28.29
N ARG A 278 -63.32 24.03 27.35
CA ARG A 278 -64.28 24.71 26.45
C ARG A 278 -63.99 26.20 26.11
N ARG A 279 -63.71 26.49 24.89
CA ARG A 279 -64.62 27.03 23.84
C ARG A 279 -63.90 27.07 22.49
#